data_b0fedf6f96f8a241d9a283b0715cf80f
#
_entry.id   b0fedf6f96f8a241d9a283b0715cf80f
#
_cell.length_a   1.000
_cell.length_b   1.000
_cell.length_c   1.000
_cell.angle_alpha   90.00
_cell.angle_beta   90.00
_cell.angle_gamma   90.00
#
_symmetry.space_group_name_H-M   'P 1'
#
loop_
_entity.id
_entity.type
_entity.pdbx_description
1 polymer ?
#
loop_
_entity_poly.entity_id
_entity_poly.type
_entity_poly.pdbx_seq_one_letter_code
_entity_poly.pdbx_strand_id
1 'polypeptide(L)'
;MKETKKMKFTECLSHLFVFIKPYRFKLLFGILMVITAQVTFALNPTVEGMITTQLAADISAHQPIQIDKVVHILCILFSIYIVKTISQFLMAIFMTDAIQKTMFDVRNAIENKIHHLPVSYFDQEKTGELLSRITNDVDTLSNALQQTLSRVISAICTFTFVLFMMLRINVLMTCIILVALPVIALLSKFVVKKSQPLFDDQQNTLADLNGTINELYDGYSEILSYNQQEHALERFQKDNERMRVSSFKAQFVSSLINPLCSLITYLSIGCASLVGCLQVLNGTIALGQLQAFIRYIWQINDPISQISQLSSAVQSAFSAMSRLFTFLNQPIEEDVISKCQIDEVRTIEFDHVQFGYDDNLLMKDVNIDVHQGQTIAIVGPTGAGKTTLTNLLLRFYDVKGGSIKINGIDIRELSYHDLRKLFALVLQDTWLFEGSIEQNIAYGNEKALKNEIVQAAKQANVHHFIRTLTDGYDTLINEEGSNISQGEKQLLTIARALIKNPEVLILDEATSSVDTRLERRLQGAMDRVMENRTCFVIAHRLSTIINADKILVLEHGDIVEQGTHEELLNKNGVYARLYNAQFAK
;
A
#
# COMPACT_ATOMS: atom_id res chain seq x y z
N MET A 1 -17.67 -1.22 12.48
CA MET A 1 -17.02 -0.62 11.29
C MET A 1 -17.89 0.52 10.79
N LYS A 2 -17.52 1.79 11.02
CA LYS A 2 -18.11 2.90 10.27
C LYS A 2 -17.65 2.73 8.82
N GLU A 3 -18.59 2.49 7.88
CA GLU A 3 -18.29 2.51 6.45
C GLU A 3 -17.52 3.81 6.15
N THR A 4 -16.25 3.71 5.86
CA THR A 4 -15.44 4.84 5.41
C THR A 4 -16.09 5.37 4.13
N LYS A 5 -16.70 6.54 4.23
CA LYS A 5 -17.43 7.22 3.15
C LYS A 5 -16.49 7.32 1.95
N LYS A 6 -16.75 6.53 0.90
CA LYS A 6 -15.95 6.55 -0.34
C LYS A 6 -15.90 7.99 -0.86
N MET A 7 -14.70 8.51 -1.04
CA MET A 7 -14.49 9.85 -1.58
C MET A 7 -15.09 9.94 -2.99
N LYS A 8 -15.64 11.11 -3.32
CA LYS A 8 -16.16 11.36 -4.67
C LYS A 8 -14.99 11.52 -5.65
N PHE A 9 -15.20 11.17 -6.92
CA PHE A 9 -14.18 11.27 -7.97
C PHE A 9 -13.58 12.68 -8.07
N THR A 10 -14.40 13.72 -7.95
CA THR A 10 -13.95 15.12 -7.98
C THR A 10 -13.07 15.49 -6.80
N GLU A 11 -13.32 14.94 -5.61
CA GLU A 11 -12.49 15.15 -4.42
C GLU A 11 -11.14 14.46 -4.56
N CYS A 12 -11.12 13.20 -5.02
CA CYS A 12 -9.87 12.49 -5.31
C CYS A 12 -9.01 13.22 -6.34
N LEU A 13 -9.65 13.75 -7.39
CA LEU A 13 -8.94 14.49 -8.43
C LEU A 13 -8.34 15.81 -7.89
N SER A 14 -9.06 16.51 -7.01
CA SER A 14 -8.56 17.73 -6.37
C SER A 14 -7.34 17.47 -5.49
N HIS A 15 -7.35 16.40 -4.71
CA HIS A 15 -6.18 15.98 -3.91
C HIS A 15 -4.98 15.60 -4.80
N LEU A 16 -5.21 14.81 -5.84
CA LEU A 16 -4.16 14.45 -6.79
C LEU A 16 -3.57 15.69 -7.47
N PHE A 17 -4.40 16.69 -7.79
CA PHE A 17 -3.95 17.92 -8.42
C PHE A 17 -2.97 18.72 -7.55
N VAL A 18 -3.08 18.64 -6.22
CA VAL A 18 -2.12 19.27 -5.30
C VAL A 18 -0.71 18.71 -5.52
N PHE A 19 -0.58 17.39 -5.67
CA PHE A 19 0.70 16.72 -5.92
C PHE A 19 1.21 16.93 -7.35
N ILE A 20 0.32 17.09 -8.32
CA ILE A 20 0.67 17.38 -9.72
C ILE A 20 1.13 18.84 -9.92
N LYS A 21 0.60 19.77 -9.13
CA LYS A 21 0.81 21.22 -9.28
C LYS A 21 2.28 21.64 -9.44
N PRO A 22 3.26 21.10 -8.69
CA PRO A 22 4.68 21.44 -8.88
C PRO A 22 5.21 21.09 -10.26
N TYR A 23 4.67 20.03 -10.88
CA TYR A 23 5.14 19.48 -12.16
C TYR A 23 4.29 19.91 -13.38
N ARG A 24 3.36 20.87 -13.20
CA ARG A 24 2.39 21.31 -14.22
C ARG A 24 3.04 21.73 -15.54
N PHE A 25 4.19 22.41 -15.50
CA PHE A 25 4.87 22.84 -16.72
C PHE A 25 5.41 21.68 -17.55
N LYS A 26 5.93 20.63 -16.90
CA LYS A 26 6.40 19.41 -17.57
C LYS A 26 5.22 18.66 -18.19
N LEU A 27 4.10 18.55 -17.48
CA LEU A 27 2.88 17.95 -18.00
C LEU A 27 2.31 18.74 -19.18
N LEU A 28 2.23 20.06 -19.07
CA LEU A 28 1.77 20.92 -20.17
C LEU A 28 2.65 20.77 -21.41
N PHE A 29 3.97 20.73 -21.23
CA PHE A 29 4.90 20.49 -22.34
C PHE A 29 4.72 19.08 -22.92
N GLY A 30 4.54 18.06 -22.08
CA GLY A 30 4.22 16.70 -22.52
C GLY A 30 2.92 16.66 -23.33
N ILE A 31 1.87 17.31 -22.87
CA ILE A 31 0.58 17.44 -23.59
C ILE A 31 0.77 18.15 -24.93
N LEU A 32 1.54 19.22 -24.98
CA LEU A 32 1.86 19.90 -26.23
C LEU A 32 2.55 18.99 -27.23
N MET A 33 3.48 18.15 -26.74
CA MET A 33 4.15 17.14 -27.58
C MET A 33 3.19 16.05 -28.06
N VAL A 34 2.21 15.63 -27.23
CA VAL A 34 1.14 14.73 -27.68
C VAL A 34 0.36 15.37 -28.84
N ILE A 35 -0.08 16.60 -28.68
CA ILE A 35 -0.85 17.33 -29.72
C ILE A 35 -0.03 17.42 -31.01
N THR A 36 1.24 17.83 -30.92
CA THR A 36 2.13 17.92 -32.09
C THR A 36 2.30 16.55 -32.79
N ALA A 37 2.48 15.48 -32.02
CA ALA A 37 2.58 14.14 -32.57
C ALA A 37 1.28 13.70 -33.28
N GLN A 38 0.10 14.05 -32.73
CA GLN A 38 -1.17 13.69 -33.35
C GLN A 38 -1.53 14.54 -34.58
N VAL A 39 -1.15 15.82 -34.58
CA VAL A 39 -1.27 16.67 -35.77
C VAL A 39 -0.42 16.12 -36.92
N THR A 40 0.85 15.80 -36.65
CA THR A 40 1.74 15.22 -37.67
C THR A 40 1.23 13.85 -38.13
N PHE A 41 0.69 13.04 -37.21
CA PHE A 41 0.08 11.74 -37.57
C PHE A 41 -1.12 11.89 -38.50
N ALA A 42 -1.98 12.89 -38.26
CA ALA A 42 -3.14 13.18 -39.12
C ALA A 42 -2.76 13.78 -40.50
N LEU A 43 -1.58 14.38 -40.63
CA LEU A 43 -1.09 14.91 -41.93
C LEU A 43 -0.53 13.81 -42.84
N ASN A 44 -0.01 12.71 -42.30
CA ASN A 44 0.67 11.67 -43.07
C ASN A 44 -0.15 11.15 -44.26
N PRO A 45 -1.43 10.74 -44.12
CA PRO A 45 -2.19 10.20 -45.25
C PRO A 45 -2.36 11.19 -46.40
N THR A 46 -2.53 12.48 -46.07
CA THR A 46 -2.65 13.52 -47.11
C THR A 46 -1.37 13.66 -47.90
N VAL A 47 -0.19 13.69 -47.26
CA VAL A 47 1.09 13.82 -47.93
C VAL A 47 1.42 12.55 -48.72
N GLU A 48 1.12 11.35 -48.18
CA GLU A 48 1.21 10.09 -48.94
C GLU A 48 0.32 10.14 -50.21
N GLY A 49 -0.89 10.65 -50.09
CA GLY A 49 -1.82 10.80 -51.18
C GLY A 49 -1.34 11.79 -52.25
N MET A 50 -0.56 12.81 -51.91
CA MET A 50 0.05 13.74 -52.88
C MET A 50 0.99 13.01 -53.85
N ILE A 51 1.76 12.00 -53.34
CA ILE A 51 2.64 11.18 -54.18
C ILE A 51 1.79 10.44 -55.22
N THR A 52 0.70 9.78 -54.79
CA THR A 52 -0.18 9.02 -55.68
C THR A 52 -0.88 9.94 -56.71
N THR A 53 -1.27 11.15 -56.28
CA THR A 53 -1.88 12.12 -57.20
C THR A 53 -0.86 12.57 -58.24
N GLN A 54 0.40 12.87 -57.86
CA GLN A 54 1.45 13.28 -58.80
C GLN A 54 1.74 12.16 -59.82
N LEU A 55 1.91 10.92 -59.35
CA LEU A 55 2.16 9.79 -60.24
C LEU A 55 1.00 9.53 -61.21
N ALA A 56 -0.24 9.59 -60.71
CA ALA A 56 -1.42 9.46 -61.57
C ALA A 56 -1.51 10.57 -62.61
N ALA A 57 -1.17 11.81 -62.26
CA ALA A 57 -1.18 12.91 -63.20
C ALA A 57 -0.11 12.78 -64.29
N ASP A 58 1.10 12.36 -63.94
CA ASP A 58 2.19 12.15 -64.90
C ASP A 58 1.84 11.02 -65.89
N ILE A 59 1.29 9.90 -65.39
CA ILE A 59 0.86 8.75 -66.19
C ILE A 59 -0.30 9.17 -67.15
N SER A 60 -1.31 9.87 -66.63
CA SER A 60 -2.46 10.32 -67.44
C SER A 60 -2.08 11.29 -68.53
N ALA A 61 -1.05 12.11 -68.28
CA ALA A 61 -0.53 13.08 -69.25
C ALA A 61 0.47 12.43 -70.24
N HIS A 62 0.76 11.13 -70.13
CA HIS A 62 1.78 10.41 -70.92
C HIS A 62 3.17 11.07 -70.83
N GLN A 63 3.50 11.76 -69.72
CA GLN A 63 4.77 12.42 -69.48
C GLN A 63 5.69 11.52 -68.67
N PRO A 64 7.00 11.68 -68.76
CA PRO A 64 7.93 10.98 -67.90
C PRO A 64 7.67 11.41 -66.45
N ILE A 65 7.77 10.44 -65.49
CA ILE A 65 7.57 10.67 -64.07
C ILE A 65 8.51 11.78 -63.60
N GLN A 66 7.98 12.83 -62.99
CA GLN A 66 8.73 13.95 -62.45
C GLN A 66 9.35 13.57 -61.10
N ILE A 67 10.50 12.87 -61.15
CA ILE A 67 11.18 12.31 -59.98
C ILE A 67 11.44 13.41 -58.95
N ASP A 68 11.87 14.61 -59.36
CA ASP A 68 12.19 15.75 -58.50
C ASP A 68 11.02 16.13 -57.59
N LYS A 69 9.80 16.17 -58.14
CA LYS A 69 8.57 16.45 -57.35
C LYS A 69 8.27 15.35 -56.32
N VAL A 70 8.40 14.10 -56.76
CA VAL A 70 8.18 12.95 -55.87
C VAL A 70 9.20 12.95 -54.73
N VAL A 71 10.48 13.22 -55.03
CA VAL A 71 11.54 13.33 -54.00
C VAL A 71 11.25 14.49 -53.06
N HIS A 72 10.76 15.62 -53.54
CA HIS A 72 10.39 16.75 -52.68
C HIS A 72 9.26 16.36 -51.69
N ILE A 73 8.22 15.67 -52.16
CA ILE A 73 7.12 15.20 -51.29
C ILE A 73 7.64 14.17 -50.29
N LEU A 74 8.55 13.27 -50.70
CA LEU A 74 9.19 12.31 -49.81
C LEU A 74 10.02 13.00 -48.71
N CYS A 75 10.74 14.06 -49.02
CA CYS A 75 11.48 14.87 -48.04
C CYS A 75 10.54 15.52 -47.01
N ILE A 76 9.36 16.02 -47.46
CA ILE A 76 8.33 16.55 -46.56
C ILE A 76 7.80 15.45 -45.66
N LEU A 77 7.47 14.29 -46.22
CA LEU A 77 6.97 13.15 -45.46
C LEU A 77 7.99 12.66 -44.41
N PHE A 78 9.26 12.58 -44.81
CA PHE A 78 10.36 12.22 -43.90
C PHE A 78 10.50 13.23 -42.74
N SER A 79 10.41 14.53 -43.05
CA SER A 79 10.44 15.61 -42.04
C SER A 79 9.28 15.48 -41.04
N ILE A 80 8.06 15.17 -41.53
CA ILE A 80 6.86 14.94 -40.68
C ILE A 80 7.09 13.73 -39.75
N TYR A 81 7.66 12.63 -40.26
CA TYR A 81 7.97 11.46 -39.42
C TYR A 81 9.03 11.76 -38.38
N ILE A 82 10.08 12.54 -38.70
CA ILE A 82 11.08 12.99 -37.73
C ILE A 82 10.42 13.80 -36.62
N VAL A 83 9.63 14.81 -36.97
CA VAL A 83 8.92 15.66 -35.99
C VAL A 83 8.02 14.83 -35.10
N LYS A 84 7.25 13.90 -35.70
CA LYS A 84 6.40 12.97 -34.94
C LYS A 84 7.21 12.15 -33.92
N THR A 85 8.31 11.53 -34.38
CA THR A 85 9.13 10.66 -33.54
C THR A 85 9.79 11.44 -32.40
N ILE A 86 10.35 12.62 -32.69
CA ILE A 86 10.92 13.51 -31.67
C ILE A 86 9.84 13.94 -30.66
N SER A 87 8.65 14.33 -31.16
CA SER A 87 7.54 14.70 -30.28
C SER A 87 7.09 13.56 -29.38
N GLN A 88 7.00 12.33 -29.89
CA GLN A 88 6.68 11.15 -29.09
C GLN A 88 7.75 10.84 -28.05
N PHE A 89 9.03 10.99 -28.42
CA PHE A 89 10.14 10.79 -27.49
C PHE A 89 10.14 11.81 -26.36
N LEU A 90 9.98 13.10 -26.69
CA LEU A 90 9.90 14.17 -25.71
C LEU A 90 8.65 14.02 -24.81
N MET A 91 7.50 13.66 -25.40
CA MET A 91 6.29 13.33 -24.65
C MET A 91 6.56 12.25 -23.60
N ALA A 92 7.17 11.13 -24.02
CA ALA A 92 7.46 10.01 -23.11
C ALA A 92 8.34 10.45 -21.93
N ILE A 93 9.40 11.22 -22.19
CA ILE A 93 10.29 11.70 -21.13
C ILE A 93 9.56 12.63 -20.16
N PHE A 94 8.90 13.68 -20.66
CA PHE A 94 8.31 14.70 -19.81
C PHE A 94 7.09 14.20 -19.03
N MET A 95 6.25 13.36 -19.66
CA MET A 95 5.09 12.77 -18.99
C MET A 95 5.52 11.78 -17.92
N THR A 96 6.46 10.88 -18.26
CA THR A 96 6.95 9.87 -17.29
C THR A 96 7.66 10.54 -16.11
N ASP A 97 8.56 11.51 -16.35
CA ASP A 97 9.25 12.22 -15.28
C ASP A 97 8.28 12.97 -14.36
N ALA A 98 7.27 13.64 -14.92
CA ALA A 98 6.27 14.34 -14.13
C ALA A 98 5.43 13.39 -13.28
N ILE A 99 4.97 12.27 -13.85
CA ILE A 99 4.15 11.27 -13.14
C ILE A 99 4.98 10.59 -12.05
N GLN A 100 6.21 10.16 -12.36
CA GLN A 100 7.06 9.48 -11.36
C GLN A 100 7.42 10.40 -10.18
N LYS A 101 7.69 11.67 -10.43
CA LYS A 101 7.91 12.64 -9.35
C LYS A 101 6.65 12.89 -8.52
N THR A 102 5.49 12.94 -9.16
CA THR A 102 4.21 13.01 -8.44
C THR A 102 4.02 11.79 -7.53
N MET A 103 4.31 10.58 -8.03
CA MET A 103 4.21 9.35 -7.23
C MET A 103 5.24 9.30 -6.10
N PHE A 104 6.44 9.82 -6.32
CA PHE A 104 7.45 9.98 -5.27
C PHE A 104 6.92 10.87 -4.13
N ASP A 105 6.32 12.03 -4.46
CA ASP A 105 5.76 12.93 -3.45
C ASP A 105 4.57 12.28 -2.70
N VAL A 106 3.73 11.50 -3.41
CA VAL A 106 2.64 10.73 -2.78
C VAL A 106 3.18 9.68 -1.82
N ARG A 107 4.22 8.92 -2.20
CA ARG A 107 4.86 7.93 -1.31
C ARG A 107 5.45 8.60 -0.07
N ASN A 108 6.15 9.72 -0.25
CA ASN A 108 6.69 10.49 0.88
C ASN A 108 5.59 11.02 1.82
N ALA A 109 4.46 11.46 1.25
CA ALA A 109 3.33 11.91 2.05
C ALA A 109 2.69 10.76 2.85
N ILE A 110 2.62 9.56 2.27
CA ILE A 110 2.13 8.35 2.95
C ILE A 110 3.09 7.97 4.08
N GLU A 111 4.39 7.91 3.82
CA GLU A 111 5.41 7.57 4.80
C GLU A 111 5.39 8.54 5.99
N ASN A 112 5.41 9.84 5.71
CA ASN A 112 5.26 10.85 6.75
C ASN A 112 3.97 10.70 7.55
N LYS A 113 2.87 10.31 6.88
CA LYS A 113 1.58 10.10 7.55
C LYS A 113 1.63 8.92 8.51
N ILE A 114 2.25 7.80 8.11
CA ILE A 114 2.41 6.60 8.94
C ILE A 114 3.07 6.93 10.26
N HIS A 115 4.12 7.73 10.26
CA HIS A 115 4.85 8.10 11.48
C HIS A 115 4.07 8.99 12.46
N HIS A 116 2.94 9.57 12.01
CA HIS A 116 2.10 10.46 12.83
C HIS A 116 0.70 9.89 13.12
N LEU A 117 0.44 8.65 12.68
CA LEU A 117 -0.83 7.99 13.00
C LEU A 117 -0.82 7.42 14.42
N PRO A 118 -1.98 7.45 15.12
CA PRO A 118 -2.10 6.84 16.42
C PRO A 118 -1.95 5.32 16.34
N VAL A 119 -1.43 4.70 17.40
CA VAL A 119 -1.28 3.24 17.51
C VAL A 119 -2.63 2.54 17.33
N SER A 120 -3.72 3.14 17.81
CA SER A 120 -5.08 2.64 17.64
C SER A 120 -5.49 2.40 16.18
N TYR A 121 -4.89 3.10 15.23
CA TYR A 121 -5.14 2.89 13.81
C TYR A 121 -4.54 1.54 13.33
N PHE A 122 -3.33 1.23 13.80
CA PHE A 122 -2.64 -0.03 13.43
C PHE A 122 -3.27 -1.26 14.07
N ASP A 123 -3.85 -1.12 15.25
CA ASP A 123 -4.55 -2.21 15.94
C ASP A 123 -5.90 -2.56 15.26
N GLN A 124 -6.52 -1.61 14.57
CA GLN A 124 -7.80 -1.80 13.86
C GLN A 124 -7.64 -2.28 12.42
N GLU A 125 -6.51 -1.97 11.78
CA GLU A 125 -6.24 -2.28 10.38
C GLU A 125 -5.27 -3.45 10.25
N LYS A 126 -5.48 -4.30 9.25
CA LYS A 126 -4.55 -5.41 8.97
C LYS A 126 -3.26 -4.86 8.35
N THR A 127 -2.11 -5.24 8.88
CA THR A 127 -0.78 -4.83 8.38
C THR A 127 -0.63 -5.06 6.87
N GLY A 128 -1.11 -6.19 6.33
CA GLY A 128 -1.07 -6.47 4.90
C GLY A 128 -1.90 -5.51 4.05
N GLU A 129 -3.00 -4.96 4.59
CA GLU A 129 -3.82 -3.97 3.89
C GLU A 129 -3.10 -2.62 3.81
N LEU A 130 -2.45 -2.20 4.89
CA LEU A 130 -1.63 -0.99 4.92
C LEU A 130 -0.46 -1.07 3.93
N LEU A 131 0.26 -2.19 3.94
CA LEU A 131 1.36 -2.42 3.00
C LEU A 131 0.88 -2.40 1.55
N SER A 132 -0.27 -3.02 1.26
CA SER A 132 -0.88 -3.00 -0.08
C SER A 132 -1.26 -1.58 -0.52
N ARG A 133 -1.69 -0.70 0.37
CA ARG A 133 -1.97 0.71 0.06
C ARG A 133 -0.71 1.46 -0.36
N ILE A 134 0.41 1.24 0.34
CA ILE A 134 1.68 1.93 0.08
C ILE A 134 2.32 1.47 -1.24
N THR A 135 2.24 0.18 -1.54
CA THR A 135 2.86 -0.43 -2.72
C THR A 135 1.88 -0.51 -3.89
N ASN A 136 0.90 -1.41 -3.81
CA ASN A 136 0.04 -1.76 -4.94
C ASN A 136 -0.89 -0.62 -5.39
N ASP A 137 -1.45 0.17 -4.45
CA ASP A 137 -2.35 1.26 -4.82
C ASP A 137 -1.60 2.42 -5.47
N VAL A 138 -0.40 2.76 -5.00
CA VAL A 138 0.43 3.80 -5.62
C VAL A 138 0.90 3.36 -7.01
N ASP A 139 1.28 2.09 -7.17
CA ASP A 139 1.69 1.55 -8.47
C ASP A 139 0.52 1.45 -9.45
N THR A 140 -0.67 1.06 -8.96
CA THR A 140 -1.91 1.06 -9.76
C THR A 140 -2.24 2.47 -10.25
N LEU A 141 -2.13 3.47 -9.39
CA LEU A 141 -2.33 4.88 -9.75
C LEU A 141 -1.27 5.36 -10.74
N SER A 142 0.00 5.04 -10.52
CA SER A 142 1.11 5.38 -11.41
C SER A 142 0.90 4.82 -12.82
N ASN A 143 0.61 3.52 -12.92
CA ASN A 143 0.37 2.82 -14.17
C ASN A 143 -0.85 3.37 -14.91
N ALA A 144 -1.93 3.61 -14.17
CA ALA A 144 -3.14 4.18 -14.75
C ALA A 144 -2.92 5.59 -15.28
N LEU A 145 -2.21 6.47 -14.56
CA LEU A 145 -1.90 7.82 -15.03
C LEU A 145 -1.01 7.79 -16.27
N GLN A 146 0.04 6.97 -16.29
CA GLN A 146 0.94 6.86 -17.43
C GLN A 146 0.21 6.37 -18.68
N GLN A 147 -0.62 5.33 -18.54
CA GLN A 147 -1.32 4.74 -19.69
C GLN A 147 -2.54 5.56 -20.11
N THR A 148 -3.31 6.07 -19.15
CA THR A 148 -4.61 6.69 -19.43
C THR A 148 -4.46 8.12 -19.92
N LEU A 149 -3.62 8.94 -19.27
CA LEU A 149 -3.54 10.37 -19.56
C LEU A 149 -3.08 10.63 -21.01
N SER A 150 -1.96 10.02 -21.42
CA SER A 150 -1.45 10.19 -22.78
C SER A 150 -2.37 9.56 -23.83
N ARG A 151 -2.96 8.38 -23.55
CA ARG A 151 -3.85 7.69 -24.52
C ARG A 151 -5.17 8.44 -24.71
N VAL A 152 -5.78 8.96 -23.64
CA VAL A 152 -7.03 9.74 -23.76
C VAL A 152 -6.80 11.01 -24.55
N ILE A 153 -5.73 11.76 -24.24
CA ILE A 153 -5.40 12.99 -24.99
C ILE A 153 -5.11 12.65 -26.45
N SER A 154 -4.30 11.61 -26.72
CA SER A 154 -4.01 11.16 -28.08
C SER A 154 -5.29 10.76 -28.83
N ALA A 155 -6.18 10.00 -28.20
CA ALA A 155 -7.43 9.55 -28.82
C ALA A 155 -8.34 10.73 -29.21
N ILE A 156 -8.50 11.71 -28.31
CA ILE A 156 -9.30 12.90 -28.57
C ILE A 156 -8.67 13.73 -29.71
N CYS A 157 -7.37 13.96 -29.66
CA CYS A 157 -6.66 14.70 -30.70
C CYS A 157 -6.73 13.98 -32.06
N THR A 158 -6.44 12.69 -32.10
CA THR A 158 -6.50 11.89 -33.33
C THR A 158 -7.91 11.95 -33.93
N PHE A 159 -8.95 11.67 -33.12
CA PHE A 159 -10.33 11.72 -33.58
C PHE A 159 -10.68 13.09 -34.18
N THR A 160 -10.34 14.17 -33.48
CA THR A 160 -10.66 15.53 -33.90
C THR A 160 -9.91 15.92 -35.17
N PHE A 161 -8.61 15.68 -35.25
CA PHE A 161 -7.79 16.06 -36.42
C PHE A 161 -8.10 15.19 -37.65
N VAL A 162 -8.28 13.87 -37.47
CA VAL A 162 -8.63 12.98 -38.57
C VAL A 162 -10.02 13.31 -39.11
N LEU A 163 -11.01 13.53 -38.24
CA LEU A 163 -12.36 13.94 -38.68
C LEU A 163 -12.32 15.25 -39.47
N PHE A 164 -11.53 16.24 -38.99
CA PHE A 164 -11.34 17.49 -39.72
C PHE A 164 -10.74 17.26 -41.10
N MET A 165 -9.73 16.40 -41.22
CA MET A 165 -9.11 16.06 -42.52
C MET A 165 -10.07 15.32 -43.47
N MET A 166 -10.87 14.41 -42.95
CA MET A 166 -11.89 13.70 -43.74
C MET A 166 -12.94 14.65 -44.28
N LEU A 167 -13.45 15.58 -43.44
CA LEU A 167 -14.42 16.60 -43.86
C LEU A 167 -13.87 17.53 -44.97
N ARG A 168 -12.58 17.84 -44.92
CA ARG A 168 -11.93 18.62 -45.96
C ARG A 168 -11.80 17.91 -47.30
N ILE A 169 -11.71 16.60 -47.32
CA ILE A 169 -11.63 15.78 -48.54
C ILE A 169 -13.01 15.65 -49.15
N ASN A 170 -13.96 15.09 -48.39
CA ASN A 170 -15.30 14.86 -48.88
C ASN A 170 -16.32 14.65 -47.74
N VAL A 171 -17.34 15.50 -47.70
CA VAL A 171 -18.39 15.46 -46.67
C VAL A 171 -19.27 14.21 -46.78
N LEU A 172 -19.64 13.80 -48.01
CA LEU A 172 -20.52 12.65 -48.23
C LEU A 172 -19.87 11.34 -47.75
N MET A 173 -18.61 11.12 -48.13
CA MET A 173 -17.84 9.96 -47.67
C MET A 173 -17.67 9.98 -46.16
N THR A 174 -17.47 11.13 -45.56
CA THR A 174 -17.34 11.29 -44.09
C THR A 174 -18.64 10.95 -43.38
N CYS A 175 -19.82 11.32 -43.94
CA CYS A 175 -21.12 10.94 -43.39
C CYS A 175 -21.32 9.41 -43.35
N ILE A 176 -20.85 8.69 -44.38
CA ILE A 176 -20.91 7.22 -44.39
C ILE A 176 -20.16 6.65 -43.18
N ILE A 177 -18.98 7.15 -42.89
CA ILE A 177 -18.18 6.71 -41.76
C ILE A 177 -18.80 7.14 -40.42
N LEU A 178 -19.32 8.36 -40.33
CA LEU A 178 -20.00 8.83 -39.12
C LEU A 178 -21.25 8.00 -38.77
N VAL A 179 -21.91 7.37 -39.74
CA VAL A 179 -23.01 6.42 -39.51
C VAL A 179 -22.47 5.06 -39.02
N ALA A 180 -21.29 4.64 -39.47
CA ALA A 180 -20.69 3.38 -39.05
C ALA A 180 -20.21 3.42 -37.59
N LEU A 181 -19.73 4.57 -37.08
CA LEU A 181 -19.20 4.70 -35.74
C LEU A 181 -20.20 4.36 -34.61
N PRO A 182 -21.45 4.86 -34.61
CA PRO A 182 -22.47 4.42 -33.65
C PRO A 182 -22.77 2.91 -33.74
N VAL A 183 -22.74 2.32 -34.92
CA VAL A 183 -22.96 0.87 -35.09
C VAL A 183 -21.85 0.08 -34.44
N ILE A 184 -20.59 0.48 -34.63
CA ILE A 184 -19.41 -0.09 -33.93
C ILE A 184 -19.55 0.06 -32.41
N ALA A 185 -19.92 1.24 -31.92
CA ALA A 185 -20.09 1.51 -30.50
C ALA A 185 -21.22 0.67 -29.88
N LEU A 186 -22.37 0.52 -30.55
CA LEU A 186 -23.48 -0.31 -30.10
C LEU A 186 -23.09 -1.79 -30.06
N LEU A 187 -22.42 -2.28 -31.11
CA LEU A 187 -21.94 -3.64 -31.18
C LEU A 187 -20.93 -3.93 -30.06
N SER A 188 -19.96 -3.05 -29.87
CA SER A 188 -18.98 -3.16 -28.77
C SER A 188 -19.67 -3.20 -27.42
N LYS A 189 -20.62 -2.29 -27.17
CA LYS A 189 -21.42 -2.27 -25.94
C LYS A 189 -22.18 -3.57 -25.71
N PHE A 190 -22.76 -4.14 -26.78
CA PHE A 190 -23.48 -5.41 -26.72
C PHE A 190 -22.56 -6.58 -26.34
N VAL A 191 -21.38 -6.69 -26.97
CA VAL A 191 -20.41 -7.75 -26.67
C VAL A 191 -19.84 -7.57 -25.25
N VAL A 192 -19.48 -6.36 -24.83
CA VAL A 192 -19.01 -6.06 -23.46
C VAL A 192 -20.08 -6.46 -22.44
N LYS A 193 -21.35 -6.09 -22.65
CA LYS A 193 -22.44 -6.49 -21.75
C LYS A 193 -22.59 -8.02 -21.65
N LYS A 194 -22.33 -8.75 -22.72
CA LYS A 194 -22.36 -10.22 -22.74
C LYS A 194 -21.12 -10.86 -22.11
N SER A 195 -19.96 -10.25 -22.27
CA SER A 195 -18.69 -10.77 -21.72
C SER A 195 -18.52 -10.47 -20.23
N GLN A 196 -19.11 -9.38 -19.71
CA GLN A 196 -18.95 -8.98 -18.30
C GLN A 196 -19.27 -10.10 -17.30
N PRO A 197 -20.44 -10.77 -17.34
CA PRO A 197 -20.74 -11.83 -16.39
C PRO A 197 -19.80 -13.04 -16.52
N LEU A 198 -19.22 -13.25 -17.72
CA LEU A 198 -18.23 -14.32 -17.92
C LEU A 198 -16.88 -13.95 -17.30
N PHE A 199 -16.49 -12.68 -17.33
CA PHE A 199 -15.31 -12.20 -16.60
C PHE A 199 -15.51 -12.24 -15.09
N ASP A 200 -16.71 -11.93 -14.59
CA ASP A 200 -17.04 -12.05 -13.17
C ASP A 200 -16.96 -13.52 -12.72
N ASP A 201 -17.47 -14.48 -13.53
CA ASP A 201 -17.34 -15.92 -13.28
C ASP A 201 -15.87 -16.37 -13.33
N GLN A 202 -15.10 -15.90 -14.29
CA GLN A 202 -13.65 -16.14 -14.36
C GLN A 202 -12.93 -15.64 -13.10
N GLN A 203 -13.27 -14.45 -12.61
CA GLN A 203 -12.65 -13.88 -11.42
C GLN A 203 -12.99 -14.70 -10.16
N ASN A 204 -14.24 -15.17 -10.05
CA ASN A 204 -14.65 -16.03 -8.95
C ASN A 204 -13.93 -17.38 -8.98
N THR A 205 -13.86 -18.03 -10.15
CA THR A 205 -13.15 -19.31 -10.29
C THR A 205 -11.63 -19.16 -10.06
N LEU A 206 -11.05 -18.00 -10.39
CA LEU A 206 -9.64 -17.69 -10.05
C LEU A 206 -9.45 -17.56 -8.54
N ALA A 207 -10.39 -16.89 -7.85
CA ALA A 207 -10.36 -16.77 -6.40
C ALA A 207 -10.48 -18.13 -5.71
N ASP A 208 -11.39 -19.00 -6.19
CA ASP A 208 -11.55 -20.38 -5.69
C ASP A 208 -10.26 -21.19 -5.88
N LEU A 209 -9.65 -21.13 -7.09
CA LEU A 209 -8.40 -21.83 -7.38
C LEU A 209 -7.25 -21.34 -6.49
N ASN A 210 -7.11 -20.02 -6.31
CA ASN A 210 -6.11 -19.45 -5.42
C ASN A 210 -6.35 -19.88 -3.95
N GLY A 211 -7.61 -19.93 -3.50
CA GLY A 211 -7.98 -20.45 -2.19
C GLY A 211 -7.54 -21.90 -2.01
N THR A 212 -7.81 -22.75 -3.01
CA THR A 212 -7.36 -24.15 -3.01
C THR A 212 -5.84 -24.26 -2.99
N ILE A 213 -5.11 -23.47 -3.79
CA ILE A 213 -3.64 -23.46 -3.79
C ILE A 213 -3.09 -23.09 -2.42
N ASN A 214 -3.58 -22.03 -1.80
CA ASN A 214 -3.13 -21.60 -0.47
C ASN A 214 -3.41 -22.67 0.57
N GLU A 215 -4.61 -23.25 0.59
CA GLU A 215 -4.97 -24.32 1.53
C GLU A 215 -4.06 -25.56 1.38
N LEU A 216 -3.78 -25.98 0.13
CA LEU A 216 -2.90 -27.12 -0.15
C LEU A 216 -1.43 -26.82 0.20
N TYR A 217 -1.00 -25.56 0.06
CA TYR A 217 0.35 -25.14 0.39
C TYR A 217 0.55 -25.02 1.91
N ASP A 218 -0.39 -24.38 2.60
CA ASP A 218 -0.35 -24.23 4.06
C ASP A 218 -0.47 -25.59 4.75
N GLY A 219 -1.30 -26.50 4.21
CA GLY A 219 -1.49 -27.86 4.71
C GLY A 219 -0.54 -28.90 4.12
N TYR A 220 0.58 -28.50 3.49
CA TYR A 220 1.46 -29.44 2.77
C TYR A 220 2.04 -30.55 3.66
N SER A 221 2.43 -30.20 4.89
CA SER A 221 2.97 -31.17 5.86
C SER A 221 1.94 -32.25 6.25
N GLU A 222 0.68 -31.84 6.42
CA GLU A 222 -0.44 -32.73 6.72
C GLU A 222 -0.75 -33.65 5.55
N ILE A 223 -0.79 -33.10 4.32
CA ILE A 223 -1.01 -33.87 3.10
C ILE A 223 0.03 -34.99 2.97
N LEU A 224 1.31 -34.68 3.22
CA LEU A 224 2.38 -35.67 3.22
C LEU A 224 2.23 -36.69 4.35
N SER A 225 1.97 -36.23 5.57
CA SER A 225 1.87 -37.11 6.76
C SER A 225 0.73 -38.12 6.66
N TYR A 226 -0.36 -37.76 5.99
CA TYR A 226 -1.53 -38.61 5.80
C TYR A 226 -1.61 -39.28 4.41
N ASN A 227 -0.57 -39.15 3.56
CA ASN A 227 -0.51 -39.70 2.19
C ASN A 227 -1.71 -39.30 1.31
N GLN A 228 -2.15 -38.05 1.39
CA GLN A 228 -3.31 -37.51 0.65
C GLN A 228 -2.95 -36.74 -0.62
N GLN A 229 -1.78 -36.98 -1.20
CA GLN A 229 -1.28 -36.23 -2.37
C GLN A 229 -2.19 -36.41 -3.60
N GLU A 230 -2.71 -37.61 -3.84
CA GLU A 230 -3.60 -37.88 -4.99
C GLU A 230 -4.91 -37.11 -4.83
N HIS A 231 -5.51 -37.11 -3.65
CA HIS A 231 -6.74 -36.37 -3.37
C HIS A 231 -6.55 -34.85 -3.49
N ALA A 232 -5.42 -34.35 -3.01
CA ALA A 232 -5.03 -32.94 -3.17
C ALA A 232 -4.90 -32.56 -4.64
N LEU A 233 -4.26 -33.42 -5.45
CA LEU A 233 -4.09 -33.22 -6.88
C LEU A 233 -5.43 -33.26 -7.63
N GLU A 234 -6.32 -34.18 -7.32
CA GLU A 234 -7.67 -34.26 -7.90
C GLU A 234 -8.47 -32.98 -7.64
N ARG A 235 -8.43 -32.47 -6.41
CA ARG A 235 -9.10 -31.22 -6.03
C ARG A 235 -8.55 -30.04 -6.83
N PHE A 236 -7.24 -29.90 -6.88
CA PHE A 236 -6.59 -28.89 -7.70
C PHE A 236 -6.98 -28.99 -9.18
N GLN A 237 -6.93 -30.20 -9.77
CA GLN A 237 -7.28 -30.40 -11.17
C GLN A 237 -8.73 -30.01 -11.49
N LYS A 238 -9.66 -30.30 -10.58
CA LYS A 238 -11.07 -29.92 -10.72
C LYS A 238 -11.25 -28.40 -10.77
N ASP A 239 -10.63 -27.68 -9.87
CA ASP A 239 -10.73 -26.21 -9.83
C ASP A 239 -9.98 -25.55 -10.99
N ASN A 240 -8.82 -26.11 -11.38
CA ASN A 240 -8.07 -25.68 -12.56
C ASN A 240 -8.87 -25.88 -13.86
N GLU A 241 -9.60 -27.00 -14.00
CA GLU A 241 -10.45 -27.24 -15.16
C GLU A 241 -11.64 -26.26 -15.20
N ARG A 242 -12.24 -25.94 -14.05
CA ARG A 242 -13.27 -24.88 -13.97
C ARG A 242 -12.71 -23.54 -14.42
N MET A 243 -11.52 -23.16 -13.94
CA MET A 243 -10.82 -21.94 -14.33
C MET A 243 -10.53 -21.92 -15.83
N ARG A 244 -10.09 -23.04 -16.43
CA ARG A 244 -9.87 -23.16 -17.86
C ARG A 244 -11.13 -22.90 -18.65
N VAL A 245 -12.26 -23.50 -18.24
CA VAL A 245 -13.56 -23.37 -18.96
C VAL A 245 -14.11 -21.95 -18.85
N SER A 246 -14.09 -21.34 -17.66
CA SER A 246 -14.59 -19.97 -17.46
C SER A 246 -13.70 -18.96 -18.20
N SER A 247 -12.38 -19.10 -18.15
CA SER A 247 -11.44 -18.28 -18.89
C SER A 247 -11.63 -18.37 -20.40
N PHE A 248 -11.82 -19.59 -20.94
CA PHE A 248 -12.09 -19.78 -22.36
C PHE A 248 -13.36 -19.04 -22.79
N LYS A 249 -14.46 -19.18 -22.04
CA LYS A 249 -15.73 -18.51 -22.36
C LYS A 249 -15.60 -16.99 -22.34
N ALA A 250 -14.99 -16.44 -21.28
CA ALA A 250 -14.79 -15.01 -21.13
C ALA A 250 -13.93 -14.45 -22.29
N GLN A 251 -12.80 -15.10 -22.55
CA GLN A 251 -11.84 -14.67 -23.57
C GLN A 251 -12.40 -14.83 -24.99
N PHE A 252 -13.11 -15.93 -25.26
CA PHE A 252 -13.71 -16.17 -26.59
C PHE A 252 -14.73 -15.10 -26.92
N VAL A 253 -15.69 -14.81 -26.02
CA VAL A 253 -16.72 -13.80 -26.26
C VAL A 253 -16.09 -12.40 -26.39
N SER A 254 -15.13 -12.06 -25.53
CA SER A 254 -14.43 -10.78 -25.59
C SER A 254 -13.63 -10.62 -26.88
N SER A 255 -12.96 -11.67 -27.35
CA SER A 255 -12.14 -11.61 -28.57
C SER A 255 -12.96 -11.40 -29.85
N LEU A 256 -14.28 -11.65 -29.83
CA LEU A 256 -15.16 -11.37 -30.97
C LEU A 256 -15.32 -9.87 -31.28
N ILE A 257 -15.00 -8.98 -30.32
CA ILE A 257 -15.12 -7.52 -30.53
C ILE A 257 -14.29 -7.09 -31.74
N ASN A 258 -13.03 -7.46 -31.80
CA ASN A 258 -12.13 -7.01 -32.87
C ASN A 258 -12.54 -7.48 -34.25
N PRO A 259 -12.84 -8.79 -34.53
CA PRO A 259 -13.31 -9.23 -35.83
C PRO A 259 -14.61 -8.58 -36.25
N LEU A 260 -15.59 -8.41 -35.35
CA LEU A 260 -16.87 -7.80 -35.64
C LEU A 260 -16.76 -6.31 -35.97
N CYS A 261 -15.96 -5.55 -35.20
CA CYS A 261 -15.66 -4.15 -35.48
C CYS A 261 -14.92 -4.01 -36.82
N SER A 262 -13.95 -4.90 -37.11
CA SER A 262 -13.23 -4.93 -38.39
C SER A 262 -14.13 -5.20 -39.56
N LEU A 263 -15.13 -6.09 -39.43
CA LEU A 263 -16.12 -6.36 -40.49
C LEU A 263 -16.88 -5.07 -40.86
N ILE A 264 -17.37 -4.32 -39.87
CA ILE A 264 -18.08 -3.05 -40.12
C ILE A 264 -17.14 -2.03 -40.78
N THR A 265 -15.89 -1.98 -40.32
CA THR A 265 -14.85 -1.11 -40.88
C THR A 265 -14.60 -1.46 -42.35
N TYR A 266 -14.43 -2.73 -42.70
CA TYR A 266 -14.23 -3.17 -44.09
C TYR A 266 -15.42 -2.86 -44.98
N LEU A 267 -16.67 -3.08 -44.49
CA LEU A 267 -17.88 -2.68 -45.20
C LEU A 267 -17.92 -1.16 -45.44
N SER A 268 -17.54 -0.37 -44.42
CA SER A 268 -17.49 1.08 -44.53
C SER A 268 -16.44 1.53 -45.56
N ILE A 269 -15.25 0.87 -45.57
CA ILE A 269 -14.21 1.10 -46.58
C ILE A 269 -14.75 0.77 -47.99
N GLY A 270 -15.45 -0.35 -48.15
CA GLY A 270 -16.05 -0.75 -49.40
C GLY A 270 -17.04 0.30 -49.95
N CYS A 271 -17.98 0.74 -49.10
CA CYS A 271 -18.94 1.79 -49.46
C CYS A 271 -18.27 3.12 -49.79
N ALA A 272 -17.34 3.57 -48.93
CA ALA A 272 -16.61 4.81 -49.15
C ALA A 272 -15.73 4.77 -50.40
N SER A 273 -15.09 3.62 -50.70
CA SER A 273 -14.27 3.42 -51.89
C SER A 273 -15.13 3.45 -53.18
N LEU A 274 -16.31 2.84 -53.15
CA LEU A 274 -17.25 2.85 -54.30
C LEU A 274 -17.69 4.29 -54.62
N VAL A 275 -18.10 5.05 -53.60
CA VAL A 275 -18.47 6.48 -53.77
C VAL A 275 -17.27 7.30 -54.20
N GLY A 276 -16.11 7.04 -53.58
CA GLY A 276 -14.86 7.75 -53.89
C GLY A 276 -14.36 7.49 -55.31
N CYS A 277 -14.44 6.24 -55.81
CA CYS A 277 -14.10 5.92 -57.20
C CYS A 277 -15.01 6.66 -58.20
N LEU A 278 -16.32 6.71 -57.94
CA LEU A 278 -17.25 7.46 -58.77
C LEU A 278 -16.90 8.96 -58.80
N GLN A 279 -16.49 9.51 -57.68
CA GLN A 279 -16.09 10.92 -57.60
C GLN A 279 -14.73 11.19 -58.25
N VAL A 280 -13.78 10.25 -58.21
CA VAL A 280 -12.52 10.33 -58.97
C VAL A 280 -12.79 10.32 -60.48
N LEU A 281 -13.66 9.42 -60.94
CA LEU A 281 -14.07 9.36 -62.39
C LEU A 281 -14.74 10.67 -62.85
N ASN A 282 -15.52 11.30 -61.98
CA ASN A 282 -16.14 12.61 -62.24
C ASN A 282 -15.19 13.80 -62.04
N GLY A 283 -13.93 13.57 -61.67
CA GLY A 283 -12.93 14.63 -61.48
C GLY A 283 -13.15 15.49 -60.23
N THR A 284 -14.05 15.10 -59.31
CA THR A 284 -14.35 15.89 -58.11
C THR A 284 -13.34 15.70 -56.97
N ILE A 285 -12.67 14.56 -56.92
CA ILE A 285 -11.54 14.31 -55.99
C ILE A 285 -10.37 13.64 -56.74
N ALA A 286 -9.17 13.86 -56.25
CA ALA A 286 -7.96 13.22 -56.79
C ALA A 286 -7.79 11.79 -56.27
N LEU A 287 -7.13 10.91 -57.04
CA LEU A 287 -6.89 9.51 -56.64
C LEU A 287 -6.14 9.43 -55.29
N GLY A 288 -5.17 10.27 -55.05
CA GLY A 288 -4.44 10.30 -53.78
C GLY A 288 -5.29 10.81 -52.62
N GLN A 289 -6.32 11.63 -52.86
CA GLN A 289 -7.28 12.00 -51.82
C GLN A 289 -8.16 10.81 -51.42
N LEU A 290 -8.56 9.95 -52.36
CA LEU A 290 -9.25 8.70 -52.05
C LEU A 290 -8.36 7.77 -51.21
N GLN A 291 -7.10 7.60 -51.61
CA GLN A 291 -6.15 6.82 -50.82
C GLN A 291 -5.98 7.37 -49.38
N ALA A 292 -5.82 8.67 -49.24
CA ALA A 292 -5.70 9.31 -47.91
C ALA A 292 -6.98 9.08 -47.09
N PHE A 293 -8.15 9.17 -47.71
CA PHE A 293 -9.43 8.96 -47.05
C PHE A 293 -9.56 7.53 -46.48
N ILE A 294 -9.16 6.50 -47.24
CA ILE A 294 -9.13 5.11 -46.77
C ILE A 294 -8.20 4.94 -45.57
N ARG A 295 -7.02 5.59 -45.57
CA ARG A 295 -6.11 5.62 -44.42
C ARG A 295 -6.74 6.29 -43.20
N TYR A 296 -7.50 7.37 -43.40
CA TYR A 296 -8.22 8.04 -42.31
C TYR A 296 -9.30 7.17 -41.66
N ILE A 297 -9.98 6.29 -42.43
CA ILE A 297 -10.95 5.35 -41.86
C ILE A 297 -10.30 4.43 -40.83
N TRP A 298 -9.08 3.95 -41.10
CA TRP A 298 -8.31 3.16 -40.12
C TRP A 298 -7.94 3.98 -38.89
N GLN A 299 -7.44 5.19 -39.09
CA GLN A 299 -7.01 6.05 -38.00
C GLN A 299 -8.15 6.48 -37.06
N ILE A 300 -9.38 6.65 -37.56
CA ILE A 300 -10.52 7.09 -36.75
C ILE A 300 -11.12 5.95 -35.89
N ASN A 301 -10.91 4.69 -36.26
CA ASN A 301 -11.42 3.55 -35.52
C ASN A 301 -10.55 3.22 -34.28
N ASP A 302 -9.25 3.44 -34.34
CA ASP A 302 -8.32 3.12 -33.24
C ASP A 302 -8.67 3.82 -31.92
N PRO A 303 -8.97 5.14 -31.87
CA PRO A 303 -9.35 5.84 -30.64
C PRO A 303 -10.57 5.24 -29.93
N ILE A 304 -11.56 4.76 -30.68
CA ILE A 304 -12.81 4.21 -30.12
C ILE A 304 -12.52 2.90 -29.39
N SER A 305 -11.70 2.03 -29.98
CA SER A 305 -11.27 0.79 -29.36
C SER A 305 -10.44 1.06 -28.08
N GLN A 306 -9.53 2.03 -28.13
CA GLN A 306 -8.69 2.41 -27.00
C GLN A 306 -9.51 2.95 -25.82
N ILE A 307 -10.48 3.83 -26.04
CA ILE A 307 -11.33 4.40 -24.97
C ILE A 307 -12.07 3.30 -24.22
N SER A 308 -12.58 2.29 -24.93
CA SER A 308 -13.28 1.16 -24.30
C SER A 308 -12.37 0.36 -23.35
N GLN A 309 -11.10 0.18 -23.71
CA GLN A 309 -10.12 -0.52 -22.87
C GLN A 309 -9.67 0.30 -21.65
N LEU A 310 -9.70 1.63 -21.75
CA LEU A 310 -9.28 2.52 -20.68
C LEU A 310 -10.30 2.62 -19.53
N SER A 311 -11.55 2.24 -19.74
CA SER A 311 -12.61 2.34 -18.72
C SER A 311 -12.27 1.57 -17.45
N SER A 312 -11.74 0.36 -17.55
CA SER A 312 -11.33 -0.46 -16.41
C SER A 312 -10.11 0.14 -15.68
N ALA A 313 -9.14 0.65 -16.44
CA ALA A 313 -7.96 1.30 -15.86
C ALA A 313 -8.33 2.58 -15.07
N VAL A 314 -9.26 3.38 -15.61
CA VAL A 314 -9.79 4.57 -14.91
C VAL A 314 -10.52 4.18 -13.63
N GLN A 315 -11.33 3.13 -13.66
CA GLN A 315 -12.05 2.65 -12.48
C GLN A 315 -11.10 2.12 -11.40
N SER A 316 -10.08 1.35 -11.80
CA SER A 316 -9.04 0.85 -10.88
C SER A 316 -8.24 2.00 -10.27
N ALA A 317 -7.84 3.00 -11.08
CA ALA A 317 -7.17 4.19 -10.60
C ALA A 317 -8.03 4.98 -9.60
N PHE A 318 -9.31 5.14 -9.87
CA PHE A 318 -10.23 5.81 -8.95
C PHE A 318 -10.35 5.08 -7.63
N SER A 319 -10.46 3.74 -7.66
CA SER A 319 -10.50 2.92 -6.44
C SER A 319 -9.21 3.06 -5.62
N ALA A 320 -8.05 3.00 -6.27
CA ALA A 320 -6.75 3.21 -5.63
C ALA A 320 -6.62 4.63 -5.04
N MET A 321 -6.97 5.68 -5.81
CA MET A 321 -7.00 7.07 -5.32
C MET A 321 -7.90 7.23 -4.10
N SER A 322 -9.09 6.64 -4.13
CA SER A 322 -10.05 6.75 -3.01
C SER A 322 -9.47 6.16 -1.73
N ARG A 323 -8.80 4.99 -1.80
CA ARG A 323 -8.14 4.38 -0.65
C ARG A 323 -6.96 5.21 -0.15
N LEU A 324 -6.08 5.64 -1.07
CA LEU A 324 -4.89 6.44 -0.74
C LEU A 324 -5.25 7.76 -0.07
N PHE A 325 -6.18 8.53 -0.64
CA PHE A 325 -6.55 9.82 -0.07
C PHE A 325 -7.42 9.71 1.18
N THR A 326 -8.22 8.64 1.31
CA THR A 326 -8.90 8.34 2.57
C THR A 326 -7.87 8.08 3.68
N PHE A 327 -6.79 7.36 3.38
CA PHE A 327 -5.69 7.14 4.31
C PHE A 327 -4.95 8.44 4.66
N LEU A 328 -4.57 9.25 3.66
CA LEU A 328 -3.89 10.53 3.89
C LEU A 328 -4.73 11.54 4.71
N ASN A 329 -6.05 11.44 4.65
CA ASN A 329 -6.98 12.29 5.40
C ASN A 329 -7.31 11.77 6.81
N GLN A 330 -6.75 10.63 7.25
CA GLN A 330 -6.92 10.16 8.63
C GLN A 330 -6.40 11.21 9.63
N PRO A 331 -7.03 11.36 10.79
CA PRO A 331 -6.49 12.22 11.83
C PRO A 331 -5.11 11.75 12.26
N ILE A 332 -4.22 12.68 12.55
CA ILE A 332 -2.90 12.42 13.12
C ILE A 332 -2.94 12.60 14.64
N GLU A 333 -1.98 12.02 15.35
CA GLU A 333 -1.74 12.41 16.74
C GLU A 333 -1.31 13.87 16.77
N GLU A 334 -2.17 14.75 17.31
CA GLU A 334 -1.79 16.14 17.54
C GLU A 334 -0.88 16.18 18.77
N ASP A 335 0.39 16.49 18.54
CA ASP A 335 1.34 16.63 19.64
C ASP A 335 1.18 18.01 20.30
N VAL A 336 1.20 18.02 21.62
CA VAL A 336 1.14 19.25 22.40
C VAL A 336 2.55 19.71 22.73
N ILE A 337 2.76 21.02 22.80
CA ILE A 337 4.03 21.55 23.33
C ILE A 337 3.99 21.37 24.84
N SER A 338 4.92 20.57 25.37
CA SER A 338 5.03 20.35 26.81
C SER A 338 5.19 21.69 27.56
N LYS A 339 4.36 21.91 28.55
CA LYS A 339 4.47 23.10 29.42
C LYS A 339 5.62 23.01 30.41
N CYS A 340 6.09 21.79 30.72
CA CYS A 340 7.17 21.49 31.62
C CYS A 340 7.92 20.22 31.19
N GLN A 341 9.20 20.14 31.45
CA GLN A 341 9.99 18.92 31.29
C GLN A 341 10.00 18.16 32.63
N ILE A 342 9.89 16.83 32.54
CA ILE A 342 10.03 15.93 33.68
C ILE A 342 11.34 15.19 33.50
N ASP A 343 12.30 15.48 34.40
CA ASP A 343 13.60 14.81 34.38
C ASP A 343 13.65 13.60 35.32
N GLU A 344 12.79 13.57 36.36
CA GLU A 344 12.72 12.52 37.35
C GLU A 344 11.27 12.17 37.65
N VAL A 345 10.92 10.88 37.65
CA VAL A 345 9.57 10.40 37.94
C VAL A 345 9.48 9.99 39.42
N ARG A 346 8.76 10.79 40.22
CA ARG A 346 8.56 10.56 41.65
C ARG A 346 7.26 9.85 41.96
N THR A 347 6.19 10.23 41.26
CA THR A 347 4.86 9.61 41.42
C THR A 347 4.21 9.36 40.08
N ILE A 348 3.44 8.27 40.00
CA ILE A 348 2.54 7.94 38.89
C ILE A 348 1.19 7.62 39.50
N GLU A 349 0.16 8.39 39.11
CA GLU A 349 -1.17 8.29 39.66
C GLU A 349 -2.19 8.01 38.55
N PHE A 350 -3.03 6.99 38.73
CA PHE A 350 -4.24 6.79 37.94
C PHE A 350 -5.42 7.24 38.83
N ASP A 351 -6.13 8.25 38.41
CA ASP A 351 -7.18 8.93 39.15
C ASP A 351 -8.51 8.75 38.44
N HIS A 352 -9.35 7.83 38.93
CA HIS A 352 -10.66 7.47 38.40
C HIS A 352 -10.65 7.16 36.88
N VAL A 353 -9.64 6.43 36.42
CA VAL A 353 -9.43 6.17 34.99
C VAL A 353 -10.53 5.30 34.43
N GLN A 354 -11.14 5.77 33.34
CA GLN A 354 -12.14 5.06 32.54
C GLN A 354 -11.62 4.89 31.12
N PHE A 355 -11.71 3.65 30.61
CA PHE A 355 -11.25 3.34 29.25
C PHE A 355 -12.02 2.17 28.63
N GLY A 356 -12.10 2.16 27.31
CA GLY A 356 -12.58 1.06 26.47
C GLY A 356 -12.20 1.32 25.02
N TYR A 357 -11.85 0.29 24.31
CA TYR A 357 -11.48 0.36 22.89
C TYR A 357 -12.66 0.78 22.00
N ASP A 358 -13.87 0.36 22.39
CA ASP A 358 -15.14 0.70 21.77
C ASP A 358 -15.97 1.60 22.70
N ASP A 359 -17.25 1.80 22.37
CA ASP A 359 -18.20 2.57 23.22
C ASP A 359 -18.39 1.92 24.60
N ASN A 360 -18.13 0.62 24.74
CA ASN A 360 -18.21 -0.08 26.03
C ASN A 360 -16.93 0.16 26.84
N LEU A 361 -17.11 0.48 28.12
CA LEU A 361 -15.98 0.62 29.05
C LEU A 361 -15.45 -0.75 29.45
N LEU A 362 -14.15 -0.95 29.24
CA LEU A 362 -13.38 -2.07 29.80
C LEU A 362 -12.94 -1.76 31.24
N MET A 363 -12.37 -0.58 31.45
CA MET A 363 -11.98 -0.04 32.75
C MET A 363 -13.00 1.01 33.16
N LYS A 364 -13.58 0.88 34.37
CA LYS A 364 -14.67 1.75 34.84
C LYS A 364 -14.21 2.75 35.89
N ASP A 365 -13.28 2.33 36.76
CA ASP A 365 -12.79 3.17 37.87
C ASP A 365 -11.43 2.64 38.37
N VAL A 366 -10.39 2.84 37.58
CA VAL A 366 -9.04 2.39 37.93
C VAL A 366 -8.31 3.47 38.70
N ASN A 367 -7.90 3.12 39.95
CA ASN A 367 -7.17 3.98 40.86
C ASN A 367 -5.87 3.30 41.27
N ILE A 368 -4.72 3.92 40.96
CA ILE A 368 -3.37 3.42 41.28
C ILE A 368 -2.53 4.58 41.73
N ASP A 369 -1.75 4.36 42.78
CA ASP A 369 -0.70 5.26 43.23
C ASP A 369 0.63 4.51 43.32
N VAL A 370 1.67 5.03 42.65
CA VAL A 370 3.01 4.42 42.56
C VAL A 370 4.05 5.47 42.87
N HIS A 371 5.01 5.12 43.71
CA HIS A 371 6.15 5.95 44.07
C HIS A 371 7.44 5.48 43.37
N GLN A 372 8.37 6.41 43.24
CA GLN A 372 9.69 6.16 42.67
C GLN A 372 10.36 4.90 43.27
N GLY A 373 10.93 4.07 42.43
CA GLY A 373 11.67 2.87 42.81
C GLY A 373 10.80 1.65 43.15
N GLN A 374 9.46 1.76 43.11
CA GLN A 374 8.59 0.64 43.38
C GLN A 374 8.48 -0.30 42.17
N THR A 375 8.42 -1.60 42.45
CA THR A 375 8.08 -2.65 41.50
C THR A 375 6.59 -3.02 41.62
N ILE A 376 5.82 -2.78 40.58
CA ILE A 376 4.40 -3.04 40.53
C ILE A 376 4.14 -4.29 39.65
N ALA A 377 3.68 -5.38 40.27
CA ALA A 377 3.29 -6.58 39.55
C ALA A 377 1.82 -6.50 39.14
N ILE A 378 1.56 -6.70 37.84
CA ILE A 378 0.22 -6.72 37.27
C ILE A 378 -0.15 -8.18 37.01
N VAL A 379 -1.17 -8.70 37.71
CA VAL A 379 -1.61 -10.09 37.63
C VAL A 379 -3.08 -10.18 37.27
N GLY A 380 -3.49 -11.26 36.59
CA GLY A 380 -4.88 -11.49 36.22
C GLY A 380 -4.98 -12.46 35.04
N PRO A 381 -6.17 -13.00 34.74
CA PRO A 381 -6.38 -13.92 33.64
C PRO A 381 -6.10 -13.24 32.27
N THR A 382 -5.99 -14.07 31.21
CA THR A 382 -5.88 -13.53 29.85
C THR A 382 -7.14 -12.71 29.53
N GLY A 383 -6.96 -11.53 28.93
CA GLY A 383 -8.06 -10.61 28.64
C GLY A 383 -8.49 -9.71 29.82
N ALA A 384 -7.83 -9.79 30.98
CA ALA A 384 -8.15 -8.94 32.15
C ALA A 384 -7.83 -7.45 31.98
N GLY A 385 -7.14 -7.04 30.90
CA GLY A 385 -6.77 -5.64 30.66
C GLY A 385 -5.34 -5.25 31.07
N LYS A 386 -4.46 -6.23 31.35
CA LYS A 386 -3.05 -5.98 31.77
C LYS A 386 -2.27 -5.13 30.75
N THR A 387 -2.26 -5.55 29.49
CA THR A 387 -1.59 -4.81 28.40
C THR A 387 -2.29 -3.47 28.10
N THR A 388 -3.61 -3.38 28.32
CA THR A 388 -4.35 -2.11 28.19
C THR A 388 -3.84 -1.07 29.19
N LEU A 389 -3.58 -1.45 30.44
CA LEU A 389 -3.07 -0.53 31.46
C LEU A 389 -1.70 0.04 31.06
N THR A 390 -0.80 -0.79 30.52
CA THR A 390 0.52 -0.33 30.05
C THR A 390 0.42 0.54 28.81
N ASN A 391 -0.52 0.24 27.89
CA ASN A 391 -0.79 1.06 26.71
C ASN A 391 -1.31 2.46 27.07
N LEU A 392 -2.14 2.57 28.12
CA LEU A 392 -2.62 3.85 28.63
C LEU A 392 -1.49 4.67 29.27
N LEU A 393 -0.57 4.02 30.00
CA LEU A 393 0.58 4.67 30.61
C LEU A 393 1.53 5.27 29.57
N LEU A 394 1.71 4.59 28.42
CA LEU A 394 2.49 5.07 27.28
C LEU A 394 1.73 6.07 26.38
N ARG A 395 0.47 6.34 26.75
CA ARG A 395 -0.45 7.15 25.94
C ARG A 395 -0.52 6.67 24.48
N PHE A 396 -0.63 5.35 24.27
CA PHE A 396 -1.01 4.78 22.98
C PHE A 396 -2.52 4.96 22.72
N TYR A 397 -3.26 5.19 23.80
CA TYR A 397 -4.67 5.53 23.82
C TYR A 397 -4.91 6.60 24.88
N ASP A 398 -5.80 7.54 24.61
CA ASP A 398 -6.26 8.51 25.59
C ASP A 398 -7.39 7.93 26.45
N VAL A 399 -7.44 8.28 27.72
CA VAL A 399 -8.48 7.86 28.65
C VAL A 399 -9.81 8.55 28.31
N LYS A 400 -10.95 7.83 28.50
CA LYS A 400 -12.31 8.38 28.28
C LYS A 400 -12.81 9.18 29.46
N GLY A 401 -12.33 8.90 30.66
CA GLY A 401 -12.64 9.61 31.91
C GLY A 401 -11.48 9.48 32.88
N GLY A 402 -11.43 10.37 33.86
CA GLY A 402 -10.34 10.44 34.80
C GLY A 402 -9.04 11.00 34.20
N SER A 403 -7.93 10.75 34.87
CA SER A 403 -6.61 11.22 34.44
C SER A 403 -5.49 10.28 34.86
N ILE A 404 -4.40 10.24 34.07
CA ILE A 404 -3.12 9.61 34.46
C ILE A 404 -2.14 10.75 34.64
N LYS A 405 -1.49 10.81 35.82
CA LYS A 405 -0.60 11.90 36.18
C LYS A 405 0.80 11.38 36.48
N ILE A 406 1.80 12.13 36.06
CA ILE A 406 3.22 11.93 36.44
C ILE A 406 3.62 13.17 37.22
N ASN A 407 4.06 13.01 38.49
CA ASN A 407 4.37 14.12 39.41
C ASN A 407 3.23 15.17 39.52
N GLY A 408 1.98 14.72 39.48
CA GLY A 408 0.78 15.57 39.49
C GLY A 408 0.41 16.24 38.15
N ILE A 409 1.19 16.03 37.08
CA ILE A 409 0.94 16.58 35.75
C ILE A 409 0.23 15.51 34.90
N ASP A 410 -0.91 15.86 34.29
CA ASP A 410 -1.63 14.95 33.39
C ASP A 410 -0.78 14.63 32.16
N ILE A 411 -0.65 13.34 31.81
CA ILE A 411 0.14 12.90 30.64
C ILE A 411 -0.35 13.52 29.32
N ARG A 412 -1.59 13.99 29.26
CA ARG A 412 -2.14 14.71 28.10
C ARG A 412 -1.57 16.11 27.92
N GLU A 413 -0.94 16.68 28.94
CA GLU A 413 -0.27 17.99 28.90
C GLU A 413 1.21 17.88 28.49
N LEU A 414 1.74 16.66 28.38
CA LEU A 414 3.11 16.39 27.93
C LEU A 414 3.12 16.06 26.43
N SER A 415 4.20 16.44 25.73
CA SER A 415 4.41 15.95 24.36
C SER A 415 4.64 14.44 24.37
N TYR A 416 4.25 13.76 23.28
CA TYR A 416 4.52 12.32 23.15
C TYR A 416 6.01 12.01 23.28
N HIS A 417 6.86 12.89 22.76
CA HIS A 417 8.32 12.75 22.86
C HIS A 417 8.79 12.80 24.31
N ASP A 418 8.38 13.82 25.07
CA ASP A 418 8.82 13.99 26.46
C ASP A 418 8.25 12.88 27.36
N LEU A 419 6.99 12.49 27.15
CA LEU A 419 6.38 11.39 27.87
C LEU A 419 7.11 10.07 27.59
N ARG A 420 7.23 9.66 26.31
CA ARG A 420 7.79 8.36 25.93
C ARG A 420 9.31 8.27 26.19
N LYS A 421 10.01 9.40 26.35
CA LYS A 421 11.40 9.45 26.78
C LYS A 421 11.59 8.87 28.19
N LEU A 422 10.61 9.06 29.09
CA LEU A 422 10.67 8.58 30.47
C LEU A 422 10.59 7.04 30.58
N PHE A 423 10.06 6.37 29.59
CA PHE A 423 9.75 4.93 29.62
C PHE A 423 10.68 4.11 28.74
N ALA A 424 10.93 2.86 29.13
CA ALA A 424 11.35 1.80 28.22
C ALA A 424 10.40 0.61 28.33
N LEU A 425 10.23 -0.09 27.23
CA LEU A 425 9.29 -1.20 27.08
C LEU A 425 10.06 -2.45 26.63
N VAL A 426 9.85 -3.56 27.33
CA VAL A 426 10.32 -4.90 26.93
C VAL A 426 9.10 -5.78 26.79
N LEU A 427 8.70 -6.02 25.55
CA LEU A 427 7.51 -6.83 25.20
C LEU A 427 7.82 -8.33 25.20
N GLN A 428 6.77 -9.13 25.32
CA GLN A 428 6.81 -10.57 25.12
C GLN A 428 7.26 -10.93 23.69
N ASP A 429 6.61 -10.35 22.68
CA ASP A 429 7.01 -10.47 21.29
C ASP A 429 8.05 -9.42 20.95
N THR A 430 9.32 -9.86 20.99
CA THR A 430 10.46 -8.99 20.76
C THR A 430 10.70 -8.74 19.28
N TRP A 431 10.76 -7.46 18.89
CA TRP A 431 11.09 -7.05 17.53
C TRP A 431 12.54 -6.55 17.43
N LEU A 432 13.27 -7.10 16.45
CA LEU A 432 14.59 -6.61 16.06
C LEU A 432 14.53 -6.13 14.62
N PHE A 433 15.17 -5.01 14.36
CA PHE A 433 15.27 -4.43 13.02
C PHE A 433 16.38 -5.14 12.23
N GLU A 434 16.20 -5.19 10.91
CA GLU A 434 17.28 -5.58 10.00
C GLU A 434 18.47 -4.62 10.19
N GLY A 435 19.66 -5.18 10.39
CA GLY A 435 20.88 -4.43 10.69
C GLY A 435 21.79 -5.16 11.65
N SER A 436 22.86 -4.51 12.11
CA SER A 436 23.79 -5.14 13.04
C SER A 436 23.22 -5.26 14.47
N ILE A 437 23.76 -6.18 15.25
CA ILE A 437 23.45 -6.30 16.68
C ILE A 437 23.78 -4.98 17.41
N GLU A 438 24.89 -4.32 17.05
CA GLU A 438 25.28 -3.01 17.58
C GLU A 438 24.16 -1.97 17.35
N GLN A 439 23.66 -1.86 16.11
CA GLN A 439 22.56 -0.95 15.76
C GLN A 439 21.26 -1.27 16.52
N ASN A 440 20.96 -2.54 16.67
CA ASN A 440 19.77 -2.97 17.42
C ASN A 440 19.82 -2.62 18.90
N ILE A 441 20.99 -2.70 19.55
CA ILE A 441 21.14 -2.26 20.95
C ILE A 441 21.13 -0.73 21.02
N ALA A 442 21.88 -0.06 20.13
CA ALA A 442 21.97 1.40 20.06
C ALA A 442 20.61 2.07 19.76
N TYR A 443 19.61 1.35 19.25
CA TYR A 443 18.26 1.86 19.02
C TYR A 443 17.62 2.49 20.27
N GLY A 444 18.01 2.05 21.48
CA GLY A 444 17.61 2.68 22.75
C GLY A 444 18.23 4.05 22.98
N ASN A 445 19.42 4.30 22.44
CA ASN A 445 20.13 5.58 22.49
C ASN A 445 21.12 5.65 21.30
N GLU A 446 20.72 6.31 20.21
CA GLU A 446 21.52 6.42 18.98
C GLU A 446 22.88 7.13 19.16
N LYS A 447 23.03 7.93 20.24
CA LYS A 447 24.25 8.64 20.57
C LYS A 447 25.20 7.83 21.44
N ALA A 448 24.85 6.59 21.81
CA ALA A 448 25.64 5.76 22.70
C ALA A 448 26.99 5.39 22.07
N LEU A 449 28.02 5.44 22.88
CA LEU A 449 29.36 5.02 22.50
C LEU A 449 29.47 3.48 22.50
N LYS A 450 30.34 2.92 21.66
CA LYS A 450 30.57 1.46 21.58
C LYS A 450 30.83 0.80 22.93
N ASN A 451 31.53 1.48 23.81
CA ASN A 451 31.77 0.98 25.16
C ASN A 451 30.49 0.87 26.00
N GLU A 452 29.55 1.81 25.86
CA GLU A 452 28.25 1.80 26.54
C GLU A 452 27.38 0.65 26.03
N ILE A 453 27.38 0.42 24.70
CA ILE A 453 26.70 -0.71 24.05
C ILE A 453 27.22 -2.03 24.61
N VAL A 454 28.53 -2.19 24.70
CA VAL A 454 29.16 -3.39 25.28
C VAL A 454 28.82 -3.55 26.77
N GLN A 455 28.74 -2.48 27.55
CA GLN A 455 28.33 -2.55 28.93
C GLN A 455 26.85 -2.94 29.09
N ALA A 456 25.95 -2.36 28.29
CA ALA A 456 24.54 -2.75 28.26
C ALA A 456 24.40 -4.24 27.93
N ALA A 457 25.14 -4.73 26.93
CA ALA A 457 25.12 -6.13 26.54
C ALA A 457 25.67 -7.06 27.65
N LYS A 458 26.68 -6.63 28.44
CA LYS A 458 27.16 -7.38 29.59
C LYS A 458 26.11 -7.44 30.71
N GLN A 459 25.48 -6.32 31.01
CA GLN A 459 24.42 -6.24 32.01
C GLN A 459 23.21 -7.09 31.64
N ALA A 460 22.86 -7.11 30.37
CA ALA A 460 21.81 -7.96 29.82
C ALA A 460 22.20 -9.44 29.65
N ASN A 461 23.39 -9.87 30.05
CA ASN A 461 23.90 -11.25 29.87
C ASN A 461 23.95 -11.75 28.41
N VAL A 462 24.00 -10.86 27.40
CA VAL A 462 24.04 -11.24 26.00
C VAL A 462 25.43 -11.10 25.36
N HIS A 463 26.36 -10.37 26.00
CA HIS A 463 27.71 -10.13 25.49
C HIS A 463 28.47 -11.41 25.13
N HIS A 464 28.40 -12.46 25.96
CA HIS A 464 29.10 -13.72 25.68
C HIS A 464 28.57 -14.34 24.39
N PHE A 465 27.24 -14.40 24.21
CA PHE A 465 26.61 -14.89 22.99
C PHE A 465 27.09 -14.10 21.77
N ILE A 466 27.03 -12.76 21.83
CA ILE A 466 27.47 -11.89 20.72
C ILE A 466 28.92 -12.23 20.31
N ARG A 467 29.81 -12.47 21.27
CA ARG A 467 31.21 -12.83 21.01
C ARG A 467 31.39 -14.24 20.41
N THR A 468 30.43 -15.11 20.50
CA THR A 468 30.49 -16.44 19.84
C THR A 468 30.12 -16.39 18.37
N LEU A 469 29.51 -15.29 17.92
CA LEU A 469 29.17 -15.05 16.53
C LEU A 469 30.41 -14.64 15.73
N THR A 470 30.48 -15.00 14.46
CA THR A 470 31.64 -14.77 13.57
C THR A 470 32.01 -13.27 13.53
N ASP A 471 31.01 -12.39 13.37
CA ASP A 471 31.20 -10.95 13.22
C ASP A 471 30.90 -10.19 14.53
N GLY A 472 30.62 -10.89 15.64
CA GLY A 472 30.39 -10.28 16.93
C GLY A 472 29.24 -9.26 16.90
N TYR A 473 29.51 -8.02 17.30
CA TYR A 473 28.53 -6.92 17.30
C TYR A 473 28.12 -6.45 15.90
N ASP A 474 28.93 -6.72 14.88
CA ASP A 474 28.67 -6.38 13.49
C ASP A 474 27.83 -7.45 12.79
N THR A 475 27.49 -8.56 13.48
CA THR A 475 26.62 -9.62 12.96
C THR A 475 25.29 -9.04 12.53
N LEU A 476 24.89 -9.29 11.28
CA LEU A 476 23.62 -8.83 10.72
C LEU A 476 22.46 -9.72 11.18
N ILE A 477 21.43 -9.08 11.64
CA ILE A 477 20.13 -9.66 11.95
C ILE A 477 19.29 -9.55 10.67
N ASN A 478 18.71 -10.65 10.21
CA ASN A 478 17.84 -10.66 9.05
C ASN A 478 16.44 -10.11 9.37
N GLU A 479 15.62 -9.86 8.35
CA GLU A 479 14.30 -9.21 8.43
C GLU A 479 13.39 -9.76 9.54
N GLU A 480 13.42 -11.06 9.80
CA GLU A 480 12.59 -11.68 10.85
C GLU A 480 13.41 -12.03 12.11
N GLY A 481 14.71 -11.75 12.10
CA GLY A 481 15.62 -12.19 13.15
C GLY A 481 15.66 -13.72 13.31
N SER A 482 15.36 -14.47 12.25
CA SER A 482 15.28 -15.93 12.30
C SER A 482 16.64 -16.60 12.56
N ASN A 483 17.72 -15.86 12.38
CA ASN A 483 19.09 -16.29 12.69
C ASN A 483 19.46 -16.17 14.18
N ILE A 484 18.55 -15.70 15.05
CA ILE A 484 18.75 -15.55 16.49
C ILE A 484 17.61 -16.21 17.24
N SER A 485 17.91 -16.95 18.32
CA SER A 485 16.88 -17.59 19.13
C SER A 485 15.99 -16.57 19.87
N GLN A 486 14.73 -16.94 20.16
CA GLN A 486 13.77 -16.06 20.83
C GLN A 486 14.29 -15.50 22.16
N GLY A 487 14.97 -16.33 22.96
CA GLY A 487 15.53 -15.86 24.23
C GLY A 487 16.70 -14.88 24.06
N GLU A 488 17.51 -15.04 23.01
CA GLU A 488 18.60 -14.11 22.72
C GLU A 488 18.05 -12.78 22.15
N LYS A 489 16.98 -12.82 21.34
CA LYS A 489 16.23 -11.61 20.96
C LYS A 489 15.76 -10.83 22.19
N GLN A 490 15.21 -11.54 23.18
CA GLN A 490 14.73 -10.93 24.42
C GLN A 490 15.88 -10.32 25.24
N LEU A 491 17.05 -10.97 25.33
CA LEU A 491 18.24 -10.37 25.97
C LEU A 491 18.75 -9.12 25.23
N LEU A 492 18.67 -9.09 23.90
CA LEU A 492 19.03 -7.91 23.10
C LEU A 492 18.06 -6.74 23.34
N THR A 493 16.76 -7.00 23.49
CA THR A 493 15.79 -5.95 23.82
C THR A 493 15.94 -5.45 25.26
N ILE A 494 16.36 -6.31 26.20
CA ILE A 494 16.75 -5.87 27.55
C ILE A 494 17.99 -4.96 27.48
N ALA A 495 19.01 -5.31 26.67
CA ALA A 495 20.17 -4.43 26.46
C ALA A 495 19.76 -3.07 25.85
N ARG A 496 18.79 -3.05 24.93
CA ARG A 496 18.18 -1.82 24.37
C ARG A 496 17.50 -0.97 25.45
N ALA A 497 16.79 -1.58 26.39
CA ALA A 497 16.19 -0.89 27.52
C ALA A 497 17.22 -0.34 28.50
N LEU A 498 18.29 -1.11 28.77
CA LEU A 498 19.39 -0.68 29.65
C LEU A 498 20.15 0.54 29.12
N ILE A 499 20.45 0.57 27.80
CA ILE A 499 21.21 1.69 27.22
C ILE A 499 20.37 2.98 27.15
N LYS A 500 19.03 2.85 27.08
CA LYS A 500 18.10 3.98 27.16
C LYS A 500 18.11 4.63 28.53
N ASN A 501 18.37 3.86 29.58
CA ASN A 501 18.37 4.27 30.99
C ASN A 501 17.09 5.04 31.39
N PRO A 502 15.90 4.44 31.30
CA PRO A 502 14.64 5.10 31.55
C PRO A 502 14.36 5.27 33.04
N GLU A 503 13.49 6.25 33.38
CA GLU A 503 12.96 6.44 34.75
C GLU A 503 11.94 5.35 35.12
N VAL A 504 11.16 4.92 34.14
CA VAL A 504 10.10 3.91 34.31
C VAL A 504 10.28 2.78 33.31
N LEU A 505 10.22 1.56 33.80
CA LEU A 505 10.35 0.34 32.99
C LEU A 505 9.03 -0.42 32.94
N ILE A 506 8.63 -0.80 31.75
CA ILE A 506 7.47 -1.68 31.52
C ILE A 506 7.97 -3.00 30.97
N LEU A 507 7.66 -4.10 31.65
CA LEU A 507 8.09 -5.44 31.31
C LEU A 507 6.89 -6.35 31.09
N ASP A 508 6.89 -7.12 29.99
CA ASP A 508 5.95 -8.23 29.77
C ASP A 508 6.72 -9.56 29.83
N GLU A 509 6.45 -10.34 30.89
CA GLU A 509 7.30 -11.45 31.34
C GLU A 509 6.94 -12.83 30.75
N ALA A 510 6.13 -12.91 29.71
CA ALA A 510 5.71 -14.22 29.16
C ALA A 510 6.88 -14.94 28.47
N THR A 511 7.43 -15.98 29.14
CA THR A 511 8.55 -16.82 28.65
C THR A 511 8.15 -18.29 28.56
N SER A 512 7.17 -18.63 27.74
CA SER A 512 6.61 -20.00 27.69
C SER A 512 7.41 -21.06 26.92
N SER A 513 8.61 -20.71 26.34
CA SER A 513 9.29 -21.61 25.37
C SER A 513 10.82 -21.63 25.48
N VAL A 514 11.40 -21.28 26.61
CA VAL A 514 12.86 -21.11 26.77
C VAL A 514 13.45 -22.22 27.65
N ASP A 515 14.64 -22.72 27.31
CA ASP A 515 15.35 -23.70 28.14
C ASP A 515 15.73 -23.13 29.51
N THR A 516 15.87 -23.97 30.53
CA THR A 516 16.12 -23.58 31.93
C THR A 516 17.40 -22.76 32.12
N ARG A 517 18.42 -22.96 31.27
CA ARG A 517 19.70 -22.20 31.38
C ARG A 517 19.53 -20.77 30.85
N LEU A 518 18.84 -20.62 29.73
CA LEU A 518 18.57 -19.31 29.14
C LEU A 518 17.55 -18.55 30.00
N GLU A 519 16.59 -19.26 30.60
CA GLU A 519 15.65 -18.68 31.55
C GLU A 519 16.34 -18.02 32.75
N ARG A 520 17.35 -18.67 33.37
CA ARG A 520 18.14 -18.07 34.45
C ARG A 520 18.90 -16.85 33.99
N ARG A 521 19.42 -16.85 32.76
CA ARG A 521 20.12 -15.69 32.20
C ARG A 521 19.17 -14.52 31.97
N LEU A 522 17.96 -14.80 31.47
CA LEU A 522 16.89 -13.79 31.29
C LEU A 522 16.48 -13.21 32.64
N GLN A 523 16.22 -14.07 33.65
CA GLN A 523 15.87 -13.60 35.00
C GLN A 523 16.95 -12.67 35.58
N GLY A 524 18.21 -13.08 35.55
CA GLY A 524 19.31 -12.23 36.06
C GLY A 524 19.54 -10.95 35.24
N ALA A 525 19.09 -10.88 33.97
CA ALA A 525 19.10 -9.67 33.19
C ALA A 525 17.91 -8.75 33.55
N MET A 526 16.74 -9.35 33.77
CA MET A 526 15.51 -8.65 34.23
C MET A 526 15.74 -8.02 35.59
N ASP A 527 16.26 -8.78 36.59
CA ASP A 527 16.53 -8.28 37.92
C ASP A 527 17.45 -7.05 37.88
N ARG A 528 18.52 -7.08 37.06
CA ARG A 528 19.44 -5.97 36.89
C ARG A 528 18.82 -4.75 36.21
N VAL A 529 17.94 -4.95 35.24
CA VAL A 529 17.28 -3.81 34.58
C VAL A 529 16.26 -3.15 35.50
N MET A 530 15.68 -3.89 36.43
CA MET A 530 14.73 -3.38 37.44
C MET A 530 15.40 -2.62 38.60
N GLU A 531 16.67 -2.89 38.89
CA GLU A 531 17.39 -2.25 40.01
C GLU A 531 17.31 -0.72 39.96
N ASN A 532 16.88 -0.11 41.08
CA ASN A 532 16.76 1.34 41.27
C ASN A 532 15.86 2.07 40.26
N ARG A 533 14.85 1.40 39.71
CA ARG A 533 13.86 1.98 38.77
C ARG A 533 12.43 1.70 39.20
N THR A 534 11.54 2.56 38.79
CA THR A 534 10.09 2.28 38.90
C THR A 534 9.70 1.29 37.81
N CYS A 535 9.12 0.15 38.20
CA CYS A 535 8.84 -0.94 37.28
C CYS A 535 7.36 -1.34 37.28
N PHE A 536 6.76 -1.45 36.10
CA PHE A 536 5.48 -2.12 35.88
C PHE A 536 5.75 -3.45 35.19
N VAL A 537 5.40 -4.55 35.83
CA VAL A 537 5.69 -5.91 35.34
C VAL A 537 4.39 -6.67 35.16
N ILE A 538 4.07 -7.04 33.90
CA ILE A 538 3.02 -8.04 33.65
C ILE A 538 3.61 -9.39 34.03
N ALA A 539 3.32 -9.81 35.27
CA ALA A 539 4.02 -10.90 35.90
C ALA A 539 3.36 -12.25 35.57
N HIS A 540 4.16 -13.16 35.00
CA HIS A 540 3.83 -14.56 34.79
C HIS A 540 4.69 -15.50 35.63
N ARG A 541 5.64 -14.96 36.41
CA ARG A 541 6.55 -15.72 37.27
C ARG A 541 6.27 -15.45 38.73
N LEU A 542 6.33 -16.51 39.51
CA LEU A 542 6.09 -16.45 40.95
C LEU A 542 7.09 -15.56 41.69
N SER A 543 8.38 -15.63 41.33
CA SER A 543 9.43 -14.82 41.93
C SER A 543 9.19 -13.33 41.79
N THR A 544 8.78 -12.87 40.63
CA THR A 544 8.47 -11.47 40.34
C THR A 544 7.25 -10.99 41.16
N ILE A 545 6.24 -11.84 41.28
CA ILE A 545 5.01 -11.51 42.01
C ILE A 545 5.30 -11.39 43.52
N ILE A 546 6.06 -12.34 44.09
CA ILE A 546 6.37 -12.34 45.53
C ILE A 546 7.22 -11.16 45.94
N ASN A 547 8.20 -10.76 45.10
CA ASN A 547 9.14 -9.71 45.39
C ASN A 547 8.63 -8.30 45.01
N ALA A 548 7.43 -8.17 44.46
CA ALA A 548 6.88 -6.88 44.11
C ALA A 548 6.44 -6.08 45.35
N ASP A 549 6.69 -4.77 45.33
CA ASP A 549 6.27 -3.83 46.38
C ASP A 549 4.74 -3.69 46.43
N LYS A 550 4.12 -3.77 45.27
CA LYS A 550 2.65 -3.74 45.13
C LYS A 550 2.19 -4.68 44.00
N ILE A 551 1.16 -5.43 44.28
CA ILE A 551 0.50 -6.28 43.30
C ILE A 551 -0.86 -5.68 42.94
N LEU A 552 -1.15 -5.55 41.64
CA LEU A 552 -2.44 -5.14 41.10
C LEU A 552 -3.12 -6.36 40.49
N VAL A 553 -4.26 -6.73 41.03
CA VAL A 553 -5.06 -7.88 40.54
C VAL A 553 -6.17 -7.35 39.65
N LEU A 554 -6.07 -7.64 38.36
CA LEU A 554 -7.05 -7.21 37.35
C LEU A 554 -8.03 -8.35 37.04
N GLU A 555 -9.31 -8.02 37.00
CA GLU A 555 -10.37 -8.88 36.52
C GLU A 555 -11.41 -8.04 35.74
N HIS A 556 -11.71 -8.45 34.52
CA HIS A 556 -12.65 -7.75 33.63
C HIS A 556 -12.36 -6.25 33.42
N GLY A 557 -11.08 -5.87 33.42
CA GLY A 557 -10.63 -4.49 33.16
C GLY A 557 -10.46 -3.62 34.42
N ASP A 558 -11.04 -3.99 35.55
CA ASP A 558 -10.93 -3.23 36.80
C ASP A 558 -9.94 -3.90 37.78
N ILE A 559 -9.38 -3.07 38.69
CA ILE A 559 -8.53 -3.55 39.77
C ILE A 559 -9.42 -4.02 40.92
N VAL A 560 -9.47 -5.34 41.11
CA VAL A 560 -10.31 -5.95 42.16
C VAL A 560 -9.59 -6.05 43.51
N GLU A 561 -8.26 -6.17 43.50
CA GLU A 561 -7.43 -6.21 44.70
C GLU A 561 -6.08 -5.52 44.43
N GLN A 562 -5.56 -4.86 45.46
CA GLN A 562 -4.21 -4.32 45.46
C GLN A 562 -3.58 -4.45 46.85
N GLY A 563 -2.27 -4.67 46.92
CA GLY A 563 -1.50 -4.83 48.17
C GLY A 563 -0.23 -5.64 47.94
N THR A 564 0.45 -6.01 49.04
CA THR A 564 1.60 -6.90 49.03
C THR A 564 1.19 -8.36 48.89
N HIS A 565 2.14 -9.23 48.58
CA HIS A 565 1.90 -10.68 48.47
C HIS A 565 1.25 -11.27 49.74
N GLU A 566 1.79 -10.94 50.92
CA GLU A 566 1.30 -11.44 52.20
C GLU A 566 -0.14 -10.92 52.51
N GLU A 567 -0.38 -9.63 52.29
CA GLU A 567 -1.70 -9.03 52.52
C GLU A 567 -2.76 -9.68 51.63
N LEU A 568 -2.48 -9.91 50.35
CA LEU A 568 -3.43 -10.47 49.40
C LEU A 568 -3.68 -11.96 49.62
N LEU A 569 -2.66 -12.70 50.04
CA LEU A 569 -2.85 -14.11 50.42
C LEU A 569 -3.77 -14.23 51.65
N ASN A 570 -3.55 -13.38 52.68
CA ASN A 570 -4.36 -13.38 53.91
C ASN A 570 -5.82 -12.99 53.65
N LYS A 571 -6.11 -12.19 52.62
CA LYS A 571 -7.48 -11.82 52.22
C LYS A 571 -8.28 -12.99 51.64
N ASN A 572 -7.60 -14.09 51.22
CA ASN A 572 -8.22 -15.27 50.57
C ASN A 572 -9.16 -14.90 49.40
N GLY A 573 -8.84 -13.84 48.67
CA GLY A 573 -9.63 -13.29 47.58
C GLY A 573 -9.27 -13.86 46.20
N VAL A 574 -9.36 -12.99 45.17
CA VAL A 574 -9.04 -13.36 43.76
C VAL A 574 -7.58 -13.73 43.61
N TYR A 575 -6.67 -12.95 44.23
CA TYR A 575 -5.24 -13.22 44.23
C TYR A 575 -4.89 -14.60 44.78
N ALA A 576 -5.41 -14.92 45.96
CA ALA A 576 -5.15 -16.20 46.60
C ALA A 576 -5.64 -17.38 45.73
N ARG A 577 -6.79 -17.24 45.07
CA ARG A 577 -7.28 -18.27 44.14
C ARG A 577 -6.37 -18.43 42.93
N LEU A 578 -5.92 -17.31 42.31
CA LEU A 578 -4.98 -17.33 41.17
C LEU A 578 -3.64 -17.96 41.58
N TYR A 579 -3.10 -17.55 42.73
CA TYR A 579 -1.87 -18.09 43.28
C TYR A 579 -1.96 -19.61 43.50
N ASN A 580 -3.00 -20.09 44.17
CA ASN A 580 -3.20 -21.51 44.43
C ASN A 580 -3.42 -22.32 43.14
N ALA A 581 -4.10 -21.76 42.15
CA ALA A 581 -4.36 -22.44 40.87
C ALA A 581 -3.11 -22.56 39.98
N GLN A 582 -2.21 -21.59 40.01
CA GLN A 582 -1.04 -21.54 39.13
C GLN A 582 0.26 -22.04 39.79
N PHE A 583 0.44 -21.82 41.08
CA PHE A 583 1.73 -21.92 41.75
C PHE A 583 1.74 -22.83 43.01
N ALA A 584 0.61 -23.08 43.66
CA ALA A 584 0.55 -24.00 44.79
C ALA A 584 0.42 -25.42 44.26
N LYS A 585 1.54 -26.15 44.23
CA LYS A 585 1.58 -27.61 44.12
C LYS A 585 1.86 -28.23 45.46
#